data_4e39e7d4a25ed399cbd3147ad83273cb
#
_entry.id   4e39e7d4a25ed399cbd3147ad83273cb
#
_cell.length_a   1.000
_cell.length_b   1.000
_cell.length_c   1.000
_cell.angle_alpha   90.00
_cell.angle_beta   90.00
_cell.angle_gamma   90.00
#
_symmetry.space_group_name_H-M   'P 1'
#
loop_
_entity.id
_entity.type
_entity.pdbx_description
1 polymer ?
#
loop_
_entity_poly.entity_id
_entity_poly.type
_entity_poly.pdbx_seq_one_letter_code
_entity_poly.pdbx_strand_id
1 'polypeptide(L)'
;MPFLMALCVVIGILIGTFYANHFSGNRLNIINSGSNRLNNLLHIIDDQYVDAVNLDSLVDKAIPQILSDLDPHSVYISAKDVQQATDDLKGSFSGIGVEFVIREDTIHIQGIIKDGPAERAGLLAGDKIVSVDDKPFVGKIVTNEEAMHRLKGKKGTKVKVGVVRYGHKAVKTFTITRDDIPQKSVSAAYMIDDSTGYIKIKNFGENTYPEMLVALAELSQEQFSNLIIDLRDNTGGYLTAATQMINEFLPGNRLIVYTEGRKSPRQEYKSDGRGTYQTIPLVVLINESSASASEIFAGAMQDNDRATIIGRRSFGKGLVQKQIGFNDGSMIRLTVARYYTPSGRCIQKPYQAGDEKGYEEDLVARYKHGEFFSQDSIKHTGPAYHTRNGRVVYGGGGITPDIFVPEDTLGVTSYYRMASMSGLILQYAFVYTDDNRLKLNNFTEMMALAEYLDKQNLVDQFATYADKHGLQRRNLMIRKSHHLLQRYLYSRVIYNIMDENDWIQYLNLDDNVVKKALEVFRRNEAFPKNTTKKPTGKKNDKVAMQGNRPFISAAPCLWHSCILTTQA
;
A
#
# COMPACT_ATOMS: atom_id res chain seq x y z
N MET A 1 -66.93 48.76 15.03
CA MET A 1 -66.07 48.17 14.00
C MET A 1 -64.65 48.74 13.96
N PRO A 2 -64.35 50.06 13.86
CA PRO A 2 -62.97 50.57 13.71
C PRO A 2 -62.07 50.31 14.90
N PHE A 3 -62.60 50.30 16.14
CA PHE A 3 -61.80 50.02 17.33
C PHE A 3 -61.30 48.55 17.41
N LEU A 4 -62.09 47.60 16.95
CA LEU A 4 -61.74 46.20 16.91
C LEU A 4 -60.66 45.93 15.86
N MET A 5 -60.69 46.57 14.72
CA MET A 5 -59.68 46.50 13.68
C MET A 5 -58.34 47.10 14.14
N ALA A 6 -58.36 48.25 14.82
CA ALA A 6 -57.19 48.88 15.39
C ALA A 6 -56.53 47.97 16.45
N LEU A 7 -57.32 47.32 17.31
CA LEU A 7 -56.84 46.38 18.31
C LEU A 7 -56.16 45.12 17.67
N CYS A 8 -56.79 44.59 16.62
CA CYS A 8 -56.17 43.43 15.88
C CYS A 8 -54.88 43.83 15.20
N VAL A 9 -54.70 45.00 14.67
CA VAL A 9 -53.49 45.52 14.07
C VAL A 9 -52.36 45.65 15.14
N VAL A 10 -52.72 46.26 16.29
CA VAL A 10 -51.78 46.42 17.41
C VAL A 10 -51.33 45.06 17.95
N ILE A 11 -52.26 44.11 18.13
CA ILE A 11 -51.90 42.74 18.56
C ILE A 11 -51.05 42.05 17.51
N GLY A 12 -51.35 42.18 16.22
CA GLY A 12 -50.54 41.64 15.13
C GLY A 12 -49.11 42.19 15.10
N ILE A 13 -48.97 43.50 15.32
CA ILE A 13 -47.65 44.15 15.44
C ILE A 13 -46.89 43.65 16.69
N LEU A 14 -47.55 43.52 17.83
CA LEU A 14 -46.93 43.02 19.06
C LEU A 14 -46.51 41.55 18.94
N ILE A 15 -47.35 40.71 18.32
CA ILE A 15 -46.99 39.32 18.06
C ILE A 15 -45.85 39.25 17.04
N GLY A 16 -45.89 40.04 15.98
CA GLY A 16 -44.84 40.10 14.95
C GLY A 16 -43.51 40.58 15.50
N THR A 17 -43.50 41.61 16.36
CA THR A 17 -42.28 42.09 17.01
C THR A 17 -41.75 41.13 18.07
N PHE A 18 -42.63 40.49 18.83
CA PHE A 18 -42.25 39.45 19.78
C PHE A 18 -41.64 38.23 19.06
N TYR A 19 -42.25 37.80 17.97
CA TYR A 19 -41.72 36.70 17.13
C TYR A 19 -40.40 37.08 16.46
N ALA A 20 -40.29 38.28 15.90
CA ALA A 20 -39.05 38.78 15.31
C ALA A 20 -37.91 38.89 16.36
N ASN A 21 -38.18 39.41 17.54
CA ASN A 21 -37.19 39.55 18.61
C ASN A 21 -36.80 38.20 19.25
N HIS A 22 -37.72 37.25 19.37
CA HIS A 22 -37.43 35.94 19.98
C HIS A 22 -36.69 34.99 19.01
N PHE A 23 -36.98 35.09 17.72
CA PHE A 23 -36.33 34.26 16.68
C PHE A 23 -35.10 34.92 16.02
N SER A 24 -34.98 36.25 16.03
CA SER A 24 -33.80 36.94 15.46
C SER A 24 -32.59 36.91 16.40
N GLY A 25 -32.76 36.78 17.71
CA GLY A 25 -31.65 36.69 18.66
C GLY A 25 -30.78 35.46 18.48
N ASN A 26 -31.37 34.33 18.10
CA ASN A 26 -30.62 33.12 17.80
C ASN A 26 -30.03 33.11 16.37
N ARG A 27 -30.64 33.83 15.40
CA ARG A 27 -30.08 33.94 14.04
C ARG A 27 -28.80 34.78 13.99
N LEU A 28 -28.71 35.84 14.79
CA LEU A 28 -27.48 36.65 14.86
C LEU A 28 -26.31 35.94 15.54
N ASN A 29 -26.56 35.04 16.49
CA ASN A 29 -25.53 34.18 17.07
C ASN A 29 -25.12 33.03 16.11
N ILE A 30 -26.02 32.57 15.25
CA ILE A 30 -25.72 31.59 14.19
C ILE A 30 -24.86 32.22 13.08
N ILE A 31 -25.07 33.51 12.77
CA ILE A 31 -24.32 34.27 11.74
C ILE A 31 -22.82 34.43 12.14
N ASN A 32 -22.48 34.38 13.43
CA ASN A 32 -21.11 34.48 13.94
C ASN A 32 -20.41 33.15 14.20
N SER A 33 -21.04 32.00 13.92
CA SER A 33 -20.32 30.70 13.96
C SER A 33 -19.31 30.61 12.81
N GLY A 34 -18.17 29.93 13.05
CA GLY A 34 -17.10 29.81 12.05
C GLY A 34 -17.57 29.23 10.72
N SER A 35 -18.54 28.28 10.76
CA SER A 35 -19.14 27.67 9.57
C SER A 35 -19.96 28.65 8.74
N ASN A 36 -20.69 29.59 9.38
CA ASN A 36 -21.46 30.59 8.67
C ASN A 36 -20.58 31.67 8.02
N ARG A 37 -19.41 31.97 8.59
CA ARG A 37 -18.45 32.91 7.97
C ARG A 37 -17.93 32.39 6.65
N LEU A 38 -17.63 31.08 6.55
CA LEU A 38 -17.17 30.47 5.29
C LEU A 38 -18.27 30.53 4.21
N ASN A 39 -19.49 30.13 4.55
CA ASN A 39 -20.61 30.21 3.62
C ASN A 39 -20.89 31.66 3.18
N ASN A 40 -20.88 32.62 4.12
CA ASN A 40 -21.08 34.05 3.79
C ASN A 40 -19.95 34.59 2.89
N LEU A 41 -18.68 34.14 3.11
CA LEU A 41 -17.58 34.54 2.23
C LEU A 41 -17.82 34.05 0.80
N LEU A 42 -18.23 32.79 0.61
CA LEU A 42 -18.54 32.26 -0.72
C LEU A 42 -19.67 33.03 -1.39
N HIS A 43 -20.75 33.38 -0.65
CA HIS A 43 -21.84 34.22 -1.17
C HIS A 43 -21.40 35.64 -1.53
N ILE A 44 -20.51 36.25 -0.71
CA ILE A 44 -19.97 37.60 -1.01
C ILE A 44 -19.10 37.55 -2.28
N ILE A 45 -18.32 36.51 -2.45
CA ILE A 45 -17.48 36.31 -3.66
C ILE A 45 -18.39 36.18 -4.88
N ASP A 46 -19.43 35.36 -4.81
CA ASP A 46 -20.39 35.15 -5.90
C ASP A 46 -21.10 36.43 -6.31
N ASP A 47 -21.51 37.24 -5.32
CA ASP A 47 -22.31 38.45 -5.51
C ASP A 47 -21.50 39.71 -5.89
N GLN A 48 -20.27 39.83 -5.35
CA GLN A 48 -19.55 41.12 -5.38
C GLN A 48 -18.17 41.05 -6.04
N TYR A 49 -17.65 39.86 -6.40
CA TYR A 49 -16.34 39.79 -7.02
C TYR A 49 -16.38 40.36 -8.45
N VAL A 50 -15.30 41.04 -8.87
CA VAL A 50 -15.23 41.77 -10.12
C VAL A 50 -15.40 40.91 -11.37
N ASP A 51 -14.96 39.63 -11.32
CA ASP A 51 -15.07 38.67 -12.41
C ASP A 51 -15.96 37.48 -12.04
N ALA A 52 -16.53 36.80 -13.03
CA ALA A 52 -17.28 35.57 -12.80
C ALA A 52 -16.40 34.47 -12.24
N VAL A 53 -16.81 33.87 -11.13
CA VAL A 53 -16.03 32.82 -10.41
C VAL A 53 -16.81 31.52 -10.43
N ASN A 54 -16.08 30.41 -10.63
CA ASN A 54 -16.64 29.08 -10.41
C ASN A 54 -16.46 28.71 -8.93
N LEU A 55 -17.58 28.79 -8.17
CA LEU A 55 -17.59 28.50 -6.73
C LEU A 55 -17.18 27.05 -6.41
N ASP A 56 -17.63 26.07 -7.22
CA ASP A 56 -17.30 24.68 -7.01
C ASP A 56 -15.79 24.47 -7.07
N SER A 57 -15.13 25.13 -8.04
CA SER A 57 -13.65 25.09 -8.15
C SER A 57 -12.94 25.75 -6.97
N LEU A 58 -13.52 26.80 -6.37
CA LEU A 58 -12.98 27.41 -5.15
C LEU A 58 -13.13 26.49 -3.94
N VAL A 59 -14.29 25.86 -3.79
CA VAL A 59 -14.59 24.92 -2.71
C VAL A 59 -13.69 23.70 -2.81
N ASP A 60 -13.53 23.13 -4.00
CA ASP A 60 -12.62 21.99 -4.27
C ASP A 60 -11.17 22.27 -3.87
N LYS A 61 -10.73 23.53 -3.99
CA LYS A 61 -9.38 23.95 -3.56
C LYS A 61 -9.29 24.25 -2.06
N ALA A 62 -10.38 24.71 -1.44
CA ALA A 62 -10.41 25.11 -0.03
C ALA A 62 -10.56 23.92 0.91
N ILE A 63 -11.36 22.91 0.55
CA ILE A 63 -11.62 21.74 1.41
C ILE A 63 -10.33 20.98 1.75
N PRO A 64 -9.42 20.65 0.81
CA PRO A 64 -8.15 20.00 1.12
C PRO A 64 -7.32 20.78 2.15
N GLN A 65 -7.27 22.12 2.01
CA GLN A 65 -6.52 22.96 2.95
C GLN A 65 -7.12 22.93 4.37
N ILE A 66 -8.47 22.94 4.48
CA ILE A 66 -9.13 22.82 5.78
C ILE A 66 -8.85 21.45 6.43
N LEU A 67 -8.83 20.38 5.63
CA LEU A 67 -8.59 19.03 6.14
C LEU A 67 -7.12 18.81 6.55
N SER A 68 -6.17 19.40 5.82
CA SER A 68 -4.74 19.28 6.15
C SER A 68 -4.40 19.90 7.51
N ASP A 69 -5.18 20.89 7.96
CA ASP A 69 -5.04 21.49 9.30
C ASP A 69 -5.56 20.58 10.44
N LEU A 70 -6.15 19.42 10.13
CA LEU A 70 -6.61 18.46 11.15
C LEU A 70 -5.60 17.36 11.42
N ASP A 71 -5.26 16.61 10.39
CA ASP A 71 -4.31 15.50 10.43
C ASP A 71 -3.88 15.11 9.00
N PRO A 72 -2.75 14.39 8.83
CA PRO A 72 -2.21 14.06 7.50
C PRO A 72 -2.99 12.97 6.75
N HIS A 73 -4.10 12.48 7.28
CA HIS A 73 -4.87 11.38 6.69
C HIS A 73 -6.32 11.75 6.38
N SER A 74 -6.80 12.88 6.88
CA SER A 74 -8.10 13.42 6.49
C SER A 74 -7.98 14.09 5.13
N VAL A 75 -8.65 13.53 4.12
CA VAL A 75 -8.48 13.95 2.72
C VAL A 75 -9.82 14.15 2.02
N TYR A 76 -9.84 15.09 1.08
CA TYR A 76 -10.91 15.29 0.13
C TYR A 76 -10.63 14.50 -1.14
N ILE A 77 -11.66 13.88 -1.69
CA ILE A 77 -11.61 13.12 -2.94
C ILE A 77 -12.65 13.70 -3.87
N SER A 78 -12.21 14.26 -4.97
CA SER A 78 -13.11 14.86 -5.95
C SER A 78 -14.02 13.80 -6.59
N ALA A 79 -15.19 14.20 -7.09
CA ALA A 79 -16.17 13.28 -7.69
C ALA A 79 -15.56 12.39 -8.80
N LYS A 80 -14.61 12.92 -9.56
CA LYS A 80 -13.89 12.19 -10.62
C LYS A 80 -12.97 11.10 -10.07
N ASP A 81 -12.42 11.27 -8.86
CA ASP A 81 -11.41 10.38 -8.26
C ASP A 81 -12.03 9.35 -7.29
N VAL A 82 -13.32 9.53 -6.92
CA VAL A 82 -14.03 8.65 -5.96
C VAL A 82 -14.04 7.20 -6.41
N GLN A 83 -14.28 6.95 -7.71
CA GLN A 83 -14.32 5.60 -8.24
C GLN A 83 -12.96 4.91 -8.04
N GLN A 84 -11.87 5.55 -8.42
CA GLN A 84 -10.52 5.00 -8.26
C GLN A 84 -10.19 4.77 -6.77
N ALA A 85 -10.44 5.75 -5.91
CA ALA A 85 -10.17 5.65 -4.48
C ALA A 85 -11.01 4.55 -3.77
N THR A 86 -12.15 4.18 -4.37
CA THR A 86 -13.02 3.11 -3.88
C THR A 86 -12.57 1.74 -4.41
N ASP A 87 -12.20 1.67 -5.69
CA ASP A 87 -11.72 0.45 -6.34
C ASP A 87 -10.47 -0.10 -5.64
N ASP A 88 -9.52 0.76 -5.27
CA ASP A 88 -8.30 0.39 -4.54
C ASP A 88 -8.58 -0.35 -3.22
N LEU A 89 -9.71 -0.03 -2.55
CA LEU A 89 -10.13 -0.68 -1.31
C LEU A 89 -11.01 -1.91 -1.54
N LYS A 90 -11.82 -1.92 -2.61
CA LYS A 90 -12.68 -3.05 -2.94
C LYS A 90 -11.91 -4.27 -3.44
N GLY A 91 -10.66 -4.10 -3.87
CA GLY A 91 -9.87 -5.17 -4.46
C GLY A 91 -10.35 -5.56 -5.87
N SER A 92 -10.97 -4.64 -6.59
CA SER A 92 -11.33 -4.78 -8.00
C SER A 92 -11.51 -3.42 -8.64
N PHE A 93 -11.22 -3.32 -9.91
CA PHE A 93 -11.52 -2.14 -10.72
C PHE A 93 -12.16 -2.55 -12.04
N SER A 94 -12.91 -1.66 -12.67
CA SER A 94 -13.49 -1.95 -13.99
C SER A 94 -12.61 -1.44 -15.12
N GLY A 95 -12.20 -2.36 -16.02
CA GLY A 95 -11.28 -2.05 -17.10
C GLY A 95 -11.16 -3.18 -18.13
N ILE A 96 -10.06 -3.20 -18.87
CA ILE A 96 -9.81 -4.22 -19.88
C ILE A 96 -8.99 -5.42 -19.37
N GLY A 97 -8.32 -5.32 -18.22
CA GLY A 97 -7.56 -6.42 -17.62
C GLY A 97 -6.19 -6.66 -18.27
N VAL A 98 -5.39 -5.61 -18.40
CA VAL A 98 -4.00 -5.68 -18.90
C VAL A 98 -3.07 -5.03 -17.89
N GLU A 99 -1.87 -5.57 -17.78
CA GLU A 99 -0.70 -4.91 -17.18
C GLU A 99 0.14 -4.34 -18.31
N PHE A 100 0.57 -3.10 -18.18
CA PHE A 100 1.30 -2.44 -19.25
C PHE A 100 2.44 -1.56 -18.76
N VAL A 101 3.37 -1.30 -19.66
CA VAL A 101 4.41 -0.28 -19.49
C VAL A 101 4.37 0.66 -20.68
N ILE A 102 4.70 1.94 -20.44
CA ILE A 102 4.86 2.91 -21.52
C ILE A 102 6.34 2.93 -21.92
N ARG A 103 6.60 2.68 -23.18
CA ARG A 103 7.93 2.68 -23.77
C ARG A 103 7.89 3.33 -25.15
N GLU A 104 8.86 4.23 -25.42
CA GLU A 104 8.93 4.94 -26.70
C GLU A 104 7.55 5.53 -27.08
N ASP A 105 6.95 6.22 -26.10
CA ASP A 105 5.65 6.87 -26.25
C ASP A 105 4.52 5.92 -26.71
N THR A 106 4.59 4.65 -26.37
CA THR A 106 3.61 3.61 -26.74
C THR A 106 3.34 2.67 -25.56
N ILE A 107 2.10 2.21 -25.42
CA ILE A 107 1.72 1.21 -24.41
C ILE A 107 2.13 -0.19 -24.90
N HIS A 108 2.94 -0.88 -24.12
CA HIS A 108 3.30 -2.28 -24.31
C HIS A 108 2.59 -3.12 -23.26
N ILE A 109 1.79 -4.09 -23.67
CA ILE A 109 1.14 -5.04 -22.77
C ILE A 109 2.21 -5.97 -22.19
N GLN A 110 2.41 -5.91 -20.89
CA GLN A 110 3.34 -6.73 -20.15
C GLN A 110 2.70 -8.06 -19.73
N GLY A 111 1.48 -7.98 -19.20
CA GLY A 111 0.69 -9.12 -18.77
C GLY A 111 -0.78 -9.00 -19.12
N ILE A 112 -1.46 -10.13 -19.15
CA ILE A 112 -2.92 -10.22 -19.31
C ILE A 112 -3.47 -10.85 -18.05
N ILE A 113 -4.46 -10.19 -17.46
CA ILE A 113 -5.15 -10.74 -16.29
C ILE A 113 -5.95 -11.97 -16.72
N LYS A 114 -5.65 -13.10 -16.09
CA LYS A 114 -6.30 -14.39 -16.39
C LYS A 114 -7.81 -14.29 -16.18
N ASP A 115 -8.57 -14.89 -17.07
CA ASP A 115 -10.03 -14.84 -17.12
C ASP A 115 -10.61 -13.42 -17.30
N GLY A 116 -9.75 -12.44 -17.62
CA GLY A 116 -10.10 -11.04 -17.80
C GLY A 116 -10.65 -10.72 -19.22
N PRO A 117 -11.21 -9.49 -19.40
CA PRO A 117 -11.75 -9.06 -20.70
C PRO A 117 -10.75 -9.06 -21.85
N ALA A 118 -9.50 -8.68 -21.59
CA ALA A 118 -8.43 -8.64 -22.59
C ALA A 118 -8.09 -10.05 -23.10
N GLU A 119 -7.99 -11.03 -22.20
CA GLU A 119 -7.76 -12.42 -22.55
C GLU A 119 -8.90 -12.98 -23.39
N ARG A 120 -10.16 -12.78 -22.94
CA ARG A 120 -11.35 -13.19 -23.68
C ARG A 120 -11.45 -12.57 -25.08
N ALA A 121 -10.92 -11.35 -25.25
CA ALA A 121 -10.85 -10.67 -26.54
C ALA A 121 -9.69 -11.15 -27.41
N GLY A 122 -8.70 -11.86 -26.86
CA GLY A 122 -7.56 -12.42 -27.59
C GLY A 122 -6.35 -11.48 -27.68
N LEU A 123 -6.22 -10.51 -26.73
CA LEU A 123 -4.97 -9.78 -26.57
C LEU A 123 -3.91 -10.71 -25.96
N LEU A 124 -2.66 -10.39 -26.23
CA LEU A 124 -1.51 -11.16 -25.74
C LEU A 124 -0.48 -10.23 -25.08
N ALA A 125 0.28 -10.75 -24.13
CA ALA A 125 1.48 -10.07 -23.65
C ALA A 125 2.45 -9.87 -24.83
N GLY A 126 3.08 -8.68 -24.89
CA GLY A 126 3.90 -8.23 -26.03
C GLY A 126 3.13 -7.44 -27.10
N ASP A 127 1.79 -7.39 -27.08
CA ASP A 127 1.03 -6.50 -27.96
C ASP A 127 1.32 -5.03 -27.63
N LYS A 128 1.42 -4.18 -28.66
CA LYS A 128 1.62 -2.72 -28.53
C LYS A 128 0.32 -2.02 -28.87
N ILE A 129 -0.28 -1.31 -27.93
CA ILE A 129 -1.50 -0.52 -28.17
C ILE A 129 -1.11 0.75 -28.92
N VAL A 130 -1.67 0.93 -30.12
CA VAL A 130 -1.39 2.09 -30.98
C VAL A 130 -2.62 2.94 -31.25
N SER A 131 -3.83 2.47 -30.94
CA SER A 131 -5.06 3.26 -31.02
C SER A 131 -6.08 2.82 -29.98
N VAL A 132 -6.91 3.77 -29.52
CA VAL A 132 -8.05 3.53 -28.64
C VAL A 132 -9.25 4.29 -29.21
N ASP A 133 -10.39 3.58 -29.39
CA ASP A 133 -11.64 4.10 -29.99
C ASP A 133 -11.40 4.77 -31.35
N ASP A 134 -10.68 4.06 -32.21
CA ASP A 134 -10.29 4.48 -33.57
C ASP A 134 -9.40 5.74 -33.65
N LYS A 135 -8.95 6.27 -32.50
CA LYS A 135 -8.04 7.42 -32.44
C LYS A 135 -6.60 6.94 -32.19
N PRO A 136 -5.60 7.47 -32.89
CA PRO A 136 -4.20 7.17 -32.59
C PRO A 136 -3.87 7.44 -31.11
N PHE A 137 -3.18 6.51 -30.47
CA PHE A 137 -2.75 6.64 -29.09
C PHE A 137 -1.28 6.25 -28.96
N VAL A 138 -0.44 7.13 -29.51
CA VAL A 138 1.02 7.06 -29.55
C VAL A 138 1.59 8.47 -29.41
N GLY A 139 2.87 8.56 -29.06
CA GLY A 139 3.54 9.85 -28.87
C GLY A 139 3.36 10.43 -27.46
N LYS A 140 3.73 11.69 -27.30
CA LYS A 140 3.75 12.39 -25.98
C LYS A 140 2.42 12.43 -25.23
N ILE A 141 1.31 12.12 -25.90
CA ILE A 141 -0.01 12.04 -25.26
C ILE A 141 -0.17 10.78 -24.38
N VAL A 142 0.72 9.80 -24.56
CA VAL A 142 0.65 8.54 -23.82
C VAL A 142 1.33 8.73 -22.47
N THR A 143 0.53 8.96 -21.47
CA THR A 143 0.91 8.97 -20.05
C THR A 143 0.18 7.87 -19.31
N ASN A 144 0.65 7.48 -18.14
CA ASN A 144 -0.06 6.49 -17.31
C ASN A 144 -1.49 6.95 -16.99
N GLU A 145 -1.67 8.22 -16.68
CA GLU A 145 -2.99 8.81 -16.38
C GLU A 145 -3.92 8.70 -17.58
N GLU A 146 -3.48 9.11 -18.76
CA GLU A 146 -4.29 9.07 -19.99
C GLU A 146 -4.57 7.61 -20.42
N ALA A 147 -3.60 6.71 -20.25
CA ALA A 147 -3.79 5.28 -20.51
C ALA A 147 -4.86 4.69 -19.59
N MET A 148 -4.76 4.96 -18.29
CA MET A 148 -5.76 4.54 -17.31
C MET A 148 -7.14 5.11 -17.62
N HIS A 149 -7.22 6.41 -17.94
CA HIS A 149 -8.48 7.08 -18.27
C HIS A 149 -9.16 6.46 -19.52
N ARG A 150 -8.40 6.04 -20.54
CA ARG A 150 -8.97 5.45 -21.76
C ARG A 150 -9.29 3.96 -21.63
N LEU A 151 -8.48 3.20 -20.91
CA LEU A 151 -8.60 1.74 -20.82
C LEU A 151 -9.54 1.31 -19.69
N LYS A 152 -9.55 1.99 -18.53
CA LYS A 152 -10.57 1.82 -17.48
C LYS A 152 -11.91 2.41 -17.94
N GLY A 153 -12.97 2.08 -17.22
CA GLY A 153 -14.31 2.64 -17.43
C GLY A 153 -15.38 1.73 -16.86
N LYS A 154 -16.61 2.21 -16.88
CA LYS A 154 -17.76 1.52 -16.27
C LYS A 154 -17.92 0.11 -16.84
N LYS A 155 -18.12 -0.88 -15.96
CA LYS A 155 -18.46 -2.27 -16.31
C LYS A 155 -19.55 -2.35 -17.39
N GLY A 156 -19.36 -3.22 -18.37
CA GLY A 156 -20.28 -3.43 -19.49
C GLY A 156 -20.11 -2.44 -20.64
N THR A 157 -19.33 -1.36 -20.49
CA THR A 157 -18.99 -0.46 -21.61
C THR A 157 -17.94 -1.11 -22.52
N LYS A 158 -17.93 -0.72 -23.77
CA LYS A 158 -16.99 -1.25 -24.77
C LYS A 158 -15.89 -0.23 -25.06
N VAL A 159 -14.69 -0.72 -25.29
CA VAL A 159 -13.56 0.04 -25.83
C VAL A 159 -12.96 -0.72 -27.01
N LYS A 160 -12.57 0.01 -28.04
CA LYS A 160 -11.94 -0.53 -29.23
C LYS A 160 -10.44 -0.27 -29.18
N VAL A 161 -9.62 -1.33 -29.16
CA VAL A 161 -8.17 -1.22 -29.01
C VAL A 161 -7.49 -1.75 -30.26
N GLY A 162 -6.69 -0.93 -30.92
CA GLY A 162 -5.85 -1.35 -32.05
C GLY A 162 -4.43 -1.64 -31.57
N VAL A 163 -3.93 -2.83 -31.90
CA VAL A 163 -2.61 -3.28 -31.46
C VAL A 163 -1.71 -3.69 -32.61
N VAL A 164 -0.41 -3.50 -32.47
CA VAL A 164 0.64 -4.10 -33.28
C VAL A 164 1.22 -5.27 -32.51
N ARG A 165 1.12 -6.46 -33.11
CA ARG A 165 1.64 -7.72 -32.52
C ARG A 165 2.96 -8.10 -33.19
N TYR A 166 3.89 -8.59 -32.39
CA TYR A 166 5.19 -9.05 -32.86
C TYR A 166 5.03 -10.03 -34.03
N GLY A 167 5.82 -9.86 -35.08
CA GLY A 167 5.73 -10.67 -36.31
C GLY A 167 4.58 -10.31 -37.28
N HIS A 168 3.72 -9.34 -36.92
CA HIS A 168 2.64 -8.85 -37.77
C HIS A 168 2.82 -7.37 -38.12
N LYS A 169 2.71 -7.00 -39.39
CA LYS A 169 2.81 -5.60 -39.84
C LYS A 169 1.48 -4.84 -39.75
N ALA A 170 0.35 -5.54 -39.76
CA ALA A 170 -0.97 -4.92 -39.74
C ALA A 170 -1.46 -4.72 -38.31
N VAL A 171 -2.12 -3.58 -38.07
CA VAL A 171 -2.82 -3.31 -36.80
C VAL A 171 -4.02 -4.27 -36.69
N LYS A 172 -4.09 -5.01 -35.58
CA LYS A 172 -5.26 -5.83 -35.23
C LYS A 172 -6.13 -5.04 -34.29
N THR A 173 -7.43 -5.04 -34.52
CA THR A 173 -8.40 -4.32 -33.68
C THR A 173 -9.24 -5.29 -32.89
N PHE A 174 -9.36 -5.02 -31.58
CA PHE A 174 -10.15 -5.79 -30.65
C PHE A 174 -11.20 -4.90 -30.00
N THR A 175 -12.44 -5.37 -29.91
CA THR A 175 -13.50 -4.71 -29.14
C THR A 175 -13.62 -5.44 -27.80
N ILE A 176 -13.29 -4.75 -26.73
CA ILE A 176 -13.24 -5.30 -25.37
C ILE A 176 -14.41 -4.74 -24.57
N THR A 177 -15.19 -5.60 -23.97
CA THR A 177 -16.22 -5.19 -22.99
C THR A 177 -15.57 -5.11 -21.63
N ARG A 178 -15.49 -3.91 -21.05
CA ARG A 178 -14.92 -3.69 -19.71
C ARG A 178 -15.68 -4.49 -18.66
N ASP A 179 -14.96 -5.07 -17.73
CA ASP A 179 -15.49 -5.89 -16.65
C ASP A 179 -14.72 -5.60 -15.36
N ASP A 180 -15.21 -6.14 -14.24
CA ASP A 180 -14.47 -6.06 -12.98
C ASP A 180 -13.24 -6.95 -13.06
N ILE A 181 -12.10 -6.34 -12.82
CA ILE A 181 -10.79 -6.99 -12.80
C ILE A 181 -10.43 -7.24 -11.34
N PRO A 182 -10.38 -8.49 -10.88
CA PRO A 182 -10.02 -8.78 -9.51
C PRO A 182 -8.55 -8.43 -9.27
N GLN A 183 -8.31 -7.68 -8.20
CA GLN A 183 -6.98 -7.47 -7.66
C GLN A 183 -6.79 -8.42 -6.49
N LYS A 184 -6.02 -9.48 -6.67
CA LYS A 184 -5.73 -10.42 -5.59
C LYS A 184 -4.99 -9.70 -4.45
N SER A 185 -5.53 -9.80 -3.27
CA SER A 185 -4.89 -9.34 -2.03
C SER A 185 -3.81 -10.30 -1.56
N VAL A 186 -4.03 -11.61 -1.75
CA VAL A 186 -3.03 -12.66 -1.54
C VAL A 186 -2.23 -12.82 -2.82
N SER A 187 -1.01 -12.31 -2.83
CA SER A 187 -0.15 -12.28 -4.03
C SER A 187 0.72 -13.53 -4.17
N ALA A 188 0.96 -14.25 -3.09
CA ALA A 188 1.65 -15.53 -3.13
C ALA A 188 1.19 -16.43 -1.98
N ALA A 189 1.08 -17.73 -2.29
CA ALA A 189 0.87 -18.79 -1.30
C ALA A 189 1.54 -20.07 -1.80
N TYR A 190 2.53 -20.58 -1.05
CA TYR A 190 3.31 -21.76 -1.42
C TYR A 190 4.05 -22.35 -0.23
N MET A 191 4.51 -23.60 -0.33
CA MET A 191 5.44 -24.20 0.63
C MET A 191 6.84 -23.66 0.41
N ILE A 192 7.41 -22.96 1.40
CA ILE A 192 8.77 -22.41 1.27
C ILE A 192 9.86 -23.42 1.64
N ASP A 193 9.52 -24.42 2.45
CA ASP A 193 10.26 -25.64 2.70
C ASP A 193 9.26 -26.79 2.99
N ASP A 194 9.74 -27.99 3.28
CA ASP A 194 8.89 -29.19 3.47
C ASP A 194 7.85 -29.07 4.60
N SER A 195 7.93 -28.05 5.44
CA SER A 195 7.10 -27.92 6.64
C SER A 195 6.47 -26.54 6.83
N THR A 196 6.88 -25.55 6.05
CA THR A 196 6.53 -24.16 6.27
C THR A 196 5.74 -23.60 5.09
N GLY A 197 4.49 -23.19 5.33
CA GLY A 197 3.69 -22.41 4.41
C GLY A 197 4.06 -20.93 4.46
N TYR A 198 4.02 -20.27 3.32
CA TYR A 198 4.23 -18.83 3.17
C TYR A 198 3.03 -18.19 2.47
N ILE A 199 2.51 -17.10 3.03
CA ILE A 199 1.43 -16.31 2.43
C ILE A 199 1.83 -14.84 2.43
N LYS A 200 1.86 -14.19 1.25
CA LYS A 200 2.06 -12.76 1.08
C LYS A 200 0.73 -12.04 0.90
N ILE A 201 0.49 -11.00 1.69
CA ILE A 201 -0.74 -10.19 1.64
C ILE A 201 -0.36 -8.76 1.30
N LYS A 202 -0.85 -8.25 0.17
CA LYS A 202 -0.54 -6.90 -0.34
C LYS A 202 -1.39 -5.80 0.30
N ASN A 203 -2.65 -6.10 0.57
CA ASN A 203 -3.61 -5.17 1.17
C ASN A 203 -4.71 -5.92 1.93
N PHE A 204 -5.56 -5.19 2.65
CA PHE A 204 -6.74 -5.73 3.34
C PHE A 204 -8.01 -5.24 2.64
N GLY A 205 -8.32 -5.82 1.45
CA GLY A 205 -9.55 -5.59 0.69
C GLY A 205 -10.71 -6.45 1.18
N GLU A 206 -11.86 -6.33 0.49
CA GLU A 206 -13.08 -7.11 0.82
C GLU A 206 -12.86 -8.62 0.66
N ASN A 207 -12.05 -9.03 -0.32
CA ASN A 207 -11.81 -10.44 -0.65
C ASN A 207 -10.59 -11.05 0.05
N THR A 208 -9.83 -10.27 0.84
CA THR A 208 -8.56 -10.75 1.43
C THR A 208 -8.76 -11.94 2.36
N TYR A 209 -9.80 -11.92 3.20
CA TYR A 209 -10.07 -13.04 4.10
C TYR A 209 -10.48 -14.32 3.35
N PRO A 210 -11.45 -14.31 2.40
CA PRO A 210 -11.72 -15.47 1.53
C PRO A 210 -10.47 -15.96 0.78
N GLU A 211 -9.66 -15.09 0.21
CA GLU A 211 -8.42 -15.45 -0.50
C GLU A 211 -7.41 -16.12 0.44
N MET A 212 -7.25 -15.61 1.67
CA MET A 212 -6.40 -16.25 2.67
C MET A 212 -6.92 -17.66 3.05
N LEU A 213 -8.22 -17.84 3.18
CA LEU A 213 -8.79 -19.16 3.47
C LEU A 213 -8.52 -20.17 2.35
N VAL A 214 -8.60 -19.74 1.08
CA VAL A 214 -8.24 -20.58 -0.08
C VAL A 214 -6.76 -20.94 -0.01
N ALA A 215 -5.88 -19.96 0.21
CA ALA A 215 -4.46 -20.19 0.35
C ALA A 215 -4.10 -21.16 1.49
N LEU A 216 -4.74 -21.00 2.65
CA LEU A 216 -4.57 -21.92 3.79
C LEU A 216 -5.09 -23.34 3.48
N ALA A 217 -6.18 -23.47 2.73
CA ALA A 217 -6.71 -24.76 2.31
C ALA A 217 -5.77 -25.49 1.33
N GLU A 218 -5.18 -24.75 0.37
CA GLU A 218 -4.17 -25.26 -0.56
C GLU A 218 -2.92 -25.74 0.19
N LEU A 219 -2.36 -24.91 1.08
CA LEU A 219 -1.22 -25.28 1.91
C LEU A 219 -1.52 -26.50 2.83
N SER A 220 -2.76 -26.64 3.29
CA SER A 220 -3.16 -27.79 4.14
C SER A 220 -3.10 -29.12 3.40
N GLN A 221 -3.24 -29.13 2.07
CA GLN A 221 -3.06 -30.34 1.26
C GLN A 221 -1.58 -30.80 1.27
N GLU A 222 -0.66 -29.85 1.41
CA GLU A 222 0.78 -30.09 1.52
C GLU A 222 1.24 -30.35 2.97
N GLN A 223 0.31 -30.38 3.94
CA GLN A 223 0.54 -30.72 5.36
C GLN A 223 1.53 -29.77 6.08
N PHE A 224 1.44 -28.45 5.83
CA PHE A 224 2.30 -27.48 6.52
C PHE A 224 2.09 -27.52 8.05
N SER A 225 3.19 -27.32 8.79
CA SER A 225 3.21 -27.28 10.26
C SER A 225 3.65 -25.93 10.84
N ASN A 226 4.17 -25.04 10.03
CA ASN A 226 4.57 -23.69 10.37
C ASN A 226 4.01 -22.72 9.31
N LEU A 227 3.76 -21.46 9.69
CA LEU A 227 3.21 -20.47 8.78
C LEU A 227 3.93 -19.12 8.88
N ILE A 228 4.28 -18.56 7.72
CA ILE A 228 4.74 -17.17 7.57
C ILE A 228 3.62 -16.37 6.94
N ILE A 229 3.19 -15.29 7.61
CA ILE A 229 2.33 -14.25 7.02
C ILE A 229 3.22 -13.03 6.73
N ASP A 230 3.39 -12.69 5.46
CA ASP A 230 4.20 -11.54 5.06
C ASP A 230 3.32 -10.31 4.78
N LEU A 231 3.44 -9.31 5.66
CA LEU A 231 2.76 -8.02 5.58
C LEU A 231 3.72 -6.88 5.21
N ARG A 232 4.94 -7.19 4.77
CA ARG A 232 5.86 -6.17 4.29
C ARG A 232 5.25 -5.49 3.07
N ASP A 233 5.37 -4.16 3.02
CA ASP A 233 4.85 -3.31 1.94
C ASP A 233 3.31 -3.24 1.86
N ASN A 234 2.62 -3.74 2.86
CA ASN A 234 1.17 -3.69 2.95
C ASN A 234 0.72 -2.45 3.73
N THR A 235 0.17 -1.48 3.04
CA THR A 235 -0.27 -0.18 3.61
C THR A 235 -1.58 -0.25 4.39
N GLY A 236 -2.20 -1.45 4.49
CA GLY A 236 -3.43 -1.68 5.24
C GLY A 236 -4.65 -1.90 4.37
N GLY A 237 -5.78 -1.38 4.82
CA GLY A 237 -7.09 -1.53 4.19
C GLY A 237 -8.22 -1.61 5.21
N TYR A 238 -9.19 -2.49 4.98
CA TYR A 238 -10.37 -2.61 5.84
C TYR A 238 -10.06 -3.27 7.19
N LEU A 239 -10.50 -2.63 8.27
CA LEU A 239 -10.45 -3.18 9.63
C LEU A 239 -11.16 -4.54 9.73
N THR A 240 -12.29 -4.68 9.06
CA THR A 240 -13.09 -5.93 9.07
C THR A 240 -12.30 -7.10 8.48
N ALA A 241 -11.60 -6.90 7.37
CA ALA A 241 -10.76 -7.93 6.77
C ALA A 241 -9.64 -8.37 7.73
N ALA A 242 -8.94 -7.39 8.34
CA ALA A 242 -7.89 -7.69 9.31
C ALA A 242 -8.43 -8.46 10.54
N THR A 243 -9.58 -8.05 11.10
CA THR A 243 -10.16 -8.72 12.27
C THR A 243 -10.63 -10.13 11.98
N GLN A 244 -11.18 -10.38 10.78
CA GLN A 244 -11.55 -11.73 10.34
C GLN A 244 -10.33 -12.65 10.20
N MET A 245 -9.26 -12.14 9.57
CA MET A 245 -8.03 -12.90 9.41
C MET A 245 -7.34 -13.19 10.75
N ILE A 246 -7.30 -12.21 11.66
CA ILE A 246 -6.75 -12.37 13.02
C ILE A 246 -7.52 -13.45 13.80
N ASN A 247 -8.84 -13.52 13.59
CA ASN A 247 -9.71 -14.48 14.25
C ASN A 247 -9.32 -15.94 13.97
N GLU A 248 -8.73 -16.23 12.80
CA GLU A 248 -8.24 -17.59 12.46
C GLU A 248 -7.13 -18.08 13.41
N PHE A 249 -6.38 -17.15 14.01
CA PHE A 249 -5.19 -17.45 14.79
C PHE A 249 -5.37 -17.28 16.31
N LEU A 250 -6.47 -16.68 16.78
CA LEU A 250 -6.66 -16.40 18.20
C LEU A 250 -7.73 -17.32 18.83
N PRO A 251 -7.49 -17.83 20.04
CA PRO A 251 -8.54 -18.48 20.81
C PRO A 251 -9.66 -17.50 21.16
N GLY A 252 -10.83 -18.02 21.51
CA GLY A 252 -12.00 -17.19 21.78
C GLY A 252 -11.82 -16.15 22.87
N ASN A 253 -12.56 -15.06 22.73
CA ASN A 253 -12.60 -13.94 23.68
C ASN A 253 -11.26 -13.21 23.88
N ARG A 254 -10.39 -13.20 22.87
CA ARG A 254 -9.16 -12.37 22.85
C ARG A 254 -9.47 -11.03 22.23
N LEU A 255 -9.02 -9.97 22.89
CA LEU A 255 -9.09 -8.65 22.29
C LEU A 255 -8.15 -8.61 21.07
N ILE A 256 -8.70 -8.20 19.92
CA ILE A 256 -7.96 -7.98 18.68
C ILE A 256 -7.51 -6.53 18.62
N VAL A 257 -8.45 -5.61 18.77
CA VAL A 257 -8.25 -4.17 18.68
C VAL A 257 -9.46 -3.48 19.31
N TYR A 258 -9.30 -2.27 19.81
CA TYR A 258 -10.43 -1.40 20.07
C TYR A 258 -10.23 -0.03 19.43
N THR A 259 -11.34 0.63 19.10
CA THR A 259 -11.34 1.99 18.54
C THR A 259 -12.02 2.94 19.49
N GLU A 260 -11.54 4.16 19.60
CA GLU A 260 -12.09 5.20 20.46
C GLU A 260 -11.80 6.60 19.90
N GLY A 261 -12.77 7.50 19.98
CA GLY A 261 -12.66 8.88 19.55
C GLY A 261 -13.64 9.80 20.26
N ARG A 262 -13.49 11.11 20.10
CA ARG A 262 -14.28 12.12 20.82
C ARG A 262 -15.80 11.93 20.68
N LYS A 263 -16.27 11.54 19.48
CA LYS A 263 -17.67 11.26 19.16
C LYS A 263 -17.92 9.80 18.76
N SER A 264 -16.89 8.97 18.84
CA SER A 264 -16.93 7.54 18.57
C SER A 264 -16.64 6.81 19.87
N PRO A 265 -17.65 6.29 20.58
CA PRO A 265 -17.44 5.56 21.83
C PRO A 265 -16.56 4.33 21.60
N ARG A 266 -15.90 3.87 22.65
CA ARG A 266 -15.03 2.70 22.61
C ARG A 266 -15.78 1.49 22.06
N GLN A 267 -15.23 0.90 20.98
CA GLN A 267 -15.72 -0.32 20.35
C GLN A 267 -14.63 -1.37 20.35
N GLU A 268 -14.89 -2.50 20.96
CA GLU A 268 -13.96 -3.63 21.06
C GLU A 268 -14.27 -4.69 20.01
N TYR A 269 -13.22 -5.21 19.36
CA TYR A 269 -13.27 -6.35 18.45
C TYR A 269 -12.54 -7.50 19.11
N LYS A 270 -13.22 -8.63 19.27
CA LYS A 270 -12.72 -9.84 19.95
C LYS A 270 -12.84 -11.04 19.03
N SER A 271 -11.93 -11.99 19.22
CA SER A 271 -11.99 -13.29 18.54
C SER A 271 -13.14 -14.13 19.07
N ASP A 272 -13.76 -14.93 18.20
CA ASP A 272 -14.86 -15.85 18.54
C ASP A 272 -14.42 -17.29 18.85
N GLY A 273 -13.14 -17.61 18.58
CA GLY A 273 -12.54 -18.91 18.83
C GLY A 273 -12.88 -20.00 17.79
N ARG A 274 -13.44 -19.61 16.64
CA ARG A 274 -13.80 -20.56 15.57
C ARG A 274 -12.66 -20.79 14.58
N GLY A 275 -11.57 -20.00 14.66
CA GLY A 275 -10.42 -20.12 13.78
C GLY A 275 -9.76 -21.49 13.87
N THR A 276 -9.26 -21.98 12.76
CA THR A 276 -8.66 -23.33 12.62
C THR A 276 -7.21 -23.37 13.06
N TYR A 277 -6.48 -22.25 12.91
CA TYR A 277 -5.03 -22.21 13.05
C TYR A 277 -4.54 -21.58 14.36
N GLN A 278 -5.30 -21.76 15.45
CA GLN A 278 -5.03 -21.14 16.76
C GLN A 278 -3.70 -21.56 17.38
N THR A 279 -3.19 -22.74 17.06
CA THR A 279 -2.00 -23.35 17.68
C THR A 279 -0.81 -23.50 16.75
N ILE A 280 -0.96 -23.20 15.46
CA ILE A 280 0.15 -23.33 14.51
C ILE A 280 1.29 -22.36 14.86
N PRO A 281 2.56 -22.75 14.83
CA PRO A 281 3.68 -21.82 14.89
C PRO A 281 3.57 -20.77 13.80
N LEU A 282 3.49 -19.50 14.20
CA LEU A 282 3.23 -18.36 13.31
C LEU A 282 4.31 -17.31 13.45
N VAL A 283 4.81 -16.85 12.32
CA VAL A 283 5.68 -15.68 12.20
C VAL A 283 5.00 -14.65 11.30
N VAL A 284 5.07 -13.38 11.69
CA VAL A 284 4.55 -12.26 10.89
C VAL A 284 5.71 -11.36 10.48
N LEU A 285 5.86 -11.12 9.19
CA LEU A 285 6.89 -10.23 8.64
C LEU A 285 6.31 -8.83 8.43
N ILE A 286 7.04 -7.81 8.89
CA ILE A 286 6.68 -6.40 8.71
C ILE A 286 7.90 -5.57 8.30
N ASN A 287 7.64 -4.43 7.68
CA ASN A 287 8.66 -3.41 7.41
C ASN A 287 8.07 -1.99 7.61
N GLU A 288 8.87 -0.98 7.34
CA GLU A 288 8.52 0.44 7.48
C GLU A 288 7.31 0.90 6.66
N SER A 289 6.91 0.13 5.65
CA SER A 289 5.73 0.37 4.83
C SER A 289 4.49 -0.38 5.30
N SER A 290 4.63 -1.31 6.26
CA SER A 290 3.50 -1.99 6.88
C SER A 290 2.70 -0.98 7.72
N ALA A 291 1.44 -0.71 7.36
CA ALA A 291 0.66 0.36 7.98
C ALA A 291 -0.80 -0.05 8.30
N SER A 292 -1.46 0.68 9.20
CA SER A 292 -2.91 0.58 9.45
C SER A 292 -3.38 -0.84 9.79
N ALA A 293 -4.18 -1.50 8.94
CA ALA A 293 -4.69 -2.87 9.14
C ALA A 293 -3.57 -3.91 9.32
N SER A 294 -2.42 -3.73 8.64
CA SER A 294 -1.23 -4.56 8.85
C SER A 294 -0.67 -4.41 10.27
N GLU A 295 -0.74 -3.21 10.81
CA GLU A 295 -0.29 -2.92 12.18
C GLU A 295 -1.29 -3.44 13.22
N ILE A 296 -2.59 -3.46 12.88
CA ILE A 296 -3.62 -4.11 13.71
C ILE A 296 -3.35 -5.61 13.75
N PHE A 297 -3.05 -6.24 12.61
CA PHE A 297 -2.72 -7.66 12.55
C PHE A 297 -1.46 -7.97 13.38
N ALA A 298 -0.35 -7.30 13.07
CA ALA A 298 0.92 -7.50 13.78
C ALA A 298 0.81 -7.20 15.28
N GLY A 299 0.14 -6.09 15.65
CA GLY A 299 -0.06 -5.68 17.04
C GLY A 299 -0.95 -6.65 17.83
N ALA A 300 -2.02 -7.18 17.22
CA ALA A 300 -2.87 -8.19 17.84
C ALA A 300 -2.10 -9.49 18.09
N MET A 301 -1.30 -9.94 17.12
CA MET A 301 -0.47 -11.14 17.27
C MET A 301 0.61 -10.94 18.35
N GLN A 302 1.28 -9.78 18.35
CA GLN A 302 2.34 -9.47 19.30
C GLN A 302 1.81 -9.34 20.73
N ASP A 303 0.74 -8.57 20.94
CA ASP A 303 0.22 -8.25 22.27
C ASP A 303 -0.50 -9.43 22.93
N ASN A 304 -1.07 -10.36 22.13
CA ASN A 304 -1.58 -11.63 22.62
C ASN A 304 -0.50 -12.72 22.76
N ASP A 305 0.76 -12.42 22.49
CA ASP A 305 1.89 -13.37 22.48
C ASP A 305 1.61 -14.59 21.59
N ARG A 306 0.90 -14.37 20.45
CA ARG A 306 0.46 -15.44 19.54
C ARG A 306 1.49 -15.75 18.46
N ALA A 307 2.25 -14.77 18.02
CA ALA A 307 3.25 -14.91 16.97
C ALA A 307 4.49 -14.07 17.25
N THR A 308 5.61 -14.46 16.66
CA THR A 308 6.84 -13.65 16.63
C THR A 308 6.80 -12.71 15.43
N ILE A 309 7.00 -11.42 15.68
CA ILE A 309 7.04 -10.38 14.66
C ILE A 309 8.50 -10.16 14.24
N ILE A 310 8.79 -10.26 12.94
CA ILE A 310 10.15 -10.17 12.41
C ILE A 310 10.24 -9.09 11.33
N GLY A 311 11.34 -8.35 11.30
CA GLY A 311 11.64 -7.36 10.26
C GLY A 311 12.05 -6.01 10.81
N ARG A 312 11.44 -4.93 10.34
CA ARG A 312 11.71 -3.54 10.76
C ARG A 312 10.44 -2.90 11.31
N ARG A 313 10.62 -1.82 12.08
CA ARG A 313 9.50 -1.08 12.70
C ARG A 313 8.53 -0.58 11.63
N SER A 314 7.24 -0.80 11.85
CA SER A 314 6.17 -0.42 10.94
C SER A 314 5.99 1.10 10.82
N PHE A 315 5.03 1.54 10.02
CA PHE A 315 4.81 2.93 9.66
C PHE A 315 4.33 3.80 10.83
N GLY A 316 3.39 3.32 11.62
CA GLY A 316 2.78 4.05 12.73
C GLY A 316 1.50 4.81 12.36
N LYS A 317 0.57 4.19 11.62
CA LYS A 317 -0.76 4.74 11.34
C LYS A 317 -1.81 4.10 12.24
N GLY A 318 -2.17 4.81 13.31
CA GLY A 318 -3.16 4.39 14.32
C GLY A 318 -4.48 5.14 14.27
N LEU A 319 -4.87 5.69 13.11
CA LEU A 319 -6.07 6.49 12.90
C LEU A 319 -7.15 5.70 12.15
N VAL A 320 -8.41 5.84 12.60
CA VAL A 320 -9.59 5.27 11.96
C VAL A 320 -10.29 6.34 11.15
N GLN A 321 -10.49 6.07 9.86
CA GLN A 321 -11.10 6.99 8.94
C GLN A 321 -12.50 6.51 8.55
N LYS A 322 -13.43 7.47 8.37
CA LYS A 322 -14.75 7.25 7.82
C LYS A 322 -14.89 7.98 6.50
N GLN A 323 -15.47 7.33 5.51
CA GLN A 323 -15.83 7.94 4.24
C GLN A 323 -17.21 8.60 4.37
N ILE A 324 -17.32 9.85 3.95
CA ILE A 324 -18.55 10.64 3.97
C ILE A 324 -18.69 11.27 2.60
N GLY A 325 -19.74 10.87 1.86
CA GLY A 325 -20.03 11.40 0.52
C GLY A 325 -20.79 12.72 0.56
N PHE A 326 -20.56 13.57 -0.42
CA PHE A 326 -21.33 14.78 -0.72
C PHE A 326 -22.32 14.53 -1.88
N ASN A 327 -23.27 15.43 -2.04
CA ASN A 327 -24.34 15.30 -3.05
C ASN A 327 -23.84 15.46 -4.50
N ASP A 328 -22.71 16.11 -4.69
CA ASP A 328 -22.04 16.29 -5.98
C ASP A 328 -21.23 15.04 -6.43
N GLY A 329 -21.22 14.00 -5.60
CA GLY A 329 -20.47 12.77 -5.85
C GLY A 329 -19.04 12.78 -5.29
N SER A 330 -18.54 13.91 -4.78
CA SER A 330 -17.27 13.97 -4.05
C SER A 330 -17.39 13.36 -2.65
N MET A 331 -16.27 13.08 -1.99
CA MET A 331 -16.27 12.56 -0.63
C MET A 331 -15.09 13.06 0.20
N ILE A 332 -15.21 12.93 1.51
CA ILE A 332 -14.09 13.07 2.42
C ILE A 332 -13.81 11.74 3.14
N ARG A 333 -12.55 11.45 3.35
CA ARG A 333 -12.10 10.50 4.38
C ARG A 333 -11.72 11.32 5.60
N LEU A 334 -12.48 11.18 6.68
CA LEU A 334 -12.28 11.95 7.91
C LEU A 334 -11.82 11.02 9.03
N THR A 335 -10.77 11.40 9.73
CA THR A 335 -10.34 10.73 10.96
C THR A 335 -11.37 10.94 12.07
N VAL A 336 -11.96 9.85 12.57
CA VAL A 336 -13.03 9.88 13.57
C VAL A 336 -12.66 9.22 14.89
N ALA A 337 -11.63 8.37 14.90
CA ALA A 337 -11.15 7.65 16.08
C ALA A 337 -9.67 7.28 15.94
N ARG A 338 -9.09 6.82 17.05
CA ARG A 338 -7.82 6.08 17.08
C ARG A 338 -8.10 4.62 17.35
N TYR A 339 -7.18 3.74 16.91
CA TYR A 339 -7.24 2.36 17.33
C TYR A 339 -6.09 2.03 18.29
N TYR A 340 -6.37 1.06 19.13
CA TYR A 340 -5.51 0.62 20.21
C TYR A 340 -5.36 -0.90 20.16
N THR A 341 -4.15 -1.39 20.32
CA THR A 341 -3.85 -2.81 20.36
C THR A 341 -4.32 -3.46 21.67
N PRO A 342 -4.28 -4.78 21.83
CA PRO A 342 -4.72 -5.46 23.06
C PRO A 342 -4.03 -5.00 24.34
N SER A 343 -2.78 -4.55 24.28
CA SER A 343 -2.08 -3.97 25.43
C SER A 343 -2.55 -2.57 25.81
N GLY A 344 -3.41 -1.94 25.02
CA GLY A 344 -3.92 -0.59 25.23
C GLY A 344 -3.05 0.51 24.59
N ARG A 345 -1.99 0.17 23.87
CA ARG A 345 -1.14 1.16 23.19
C ARG A 345 -1.77 1.68 21.91
N CYS A 346 -1.72 3.01 21.73
CA CYS A 346 -1.93 3.63 20.43
C CYS A 346 -0.59 3.66 19.68
N ILE A 347 -0.57 3.15 18.47
CA ILE A 347 0.66 3.05 17.67
C ILE A 347 0.88 4.25 16.75
N GLN A 348 -0.06 5.21 16.74
CA GLN A 348 0.04 6.41 15.89
C GLN A 348 1.34 7.16 16.17
N LYS A 349 2.17 7.35 15.12
CA LYS A 349 3.35 8.20 15.21
C LYS A 349 2.94 9.67 15.41
N PRO A 350 3.77 10.50 16.10
CA PRO A 350 3.47 11.91 16.29
C PRO A 350 3.25 12.63 14.95
N TYR A 351 2.32 13.58 14.95
CA TYR A 351 2.09 14.52 13.84
C TYR A 351 1.69 15.89 14.38
N GLN A 352 1.90 16.92 13.60
CA GLN A 352 1.42 18.26 13.87
C GLN A 352 0.36 18.62 12.82
N ALA A 353 -0.71 19.29 13.26
CA ALA A 353 -1.75 19.79 12.37
C ALA A 353 -1.11 20.80 11.39
N GLY A 354 -1.41 20.67 10.09
CA GLY A 354 -0.85 21.52 9.04
C GLY A 354 0.58 21.17 8.58
N ASP A 355 1.25 20.18 9.19
CA ASP A 355 2.60 19.73 8.81
C ASP A 355 2.57 18.34 8.13
N GLU A 356 1.92 18.26 6.98
CA GLU A 356 1.88 17.05 6.17
C GLU A 356 3.28 16.64 5.69
N LYS A 357 4.07 17.64 5.29
CA LYS A 357 5.44 17.42 4.81
C LYS A 357 6.35 16.80 5.86
N GLY A 358 6.34 17.30 7.09
CA GLY A 358 7.13 16.73 8.18
C GLY A 358 6.69 15.30 8.52
N TYR A 359 5.39 15.01 8.36
CA TYR A 359 4.87 13.66 8.56
C TYR A 359 5.35 12.66 7.48
N GLU A 360 5.41 13.09 6.22
CA GLU A 360 5.92 12.28 5.09
C GLU A 360 7.44 12.07 5.19
N GLU A 361 8.17 13.11 5.60
CA GLU A 361 9.63 13.06 5.76
C GLU A 361 10.09 12.17 6.93
N ASP A 362 9.20 11.68 7.79
CA ASP A 362 9.54 10.79 8.92
C ASP A 362 10.32 9.54 8.48
N LEU A 363 9.90 8.87 7.41
CA LEU A 363 10.62 7.69 6.89
C LEU A 363 12.03 8.05 6.44
N VAL A 364 12.19 9.21 5.81
CA VAL A 364 13.49 9.75 5.39
C VAL A 364 14.37 10.03 6.62
N ALA A 365 13.78 10.61 7.66
CA ALA A 365 14.48 10.90 8.91
C ALA A 365 14.91 9.61 9.63
N ARG A 366 14.04 8.60 9.68
CA ARG A 366 14.33 7.26 10.24
C ARG A 366 15.50 6.59 9.49
N TYR A 367 15.48 6.63 8.16
CA TYR A 367 16.56 6.11 7.32
C TYR A 367 17.90 6.82 7.61
N LYS A 368 17.90 8.16 7.58
CA LYS A 368 19.09 8.98 7.86
C LYS A 368 19.64 8.76 9.26
N HIS A 369 18.77 8.48 10.21
CA HIS A 369 19.14 8.18 11.61
C HIS A 369 19.69 6.77 11.81
N GLY A 370 19.63 5.92 10.79
CA GLY A 370 20.18 4.55 10.83
C GLY A 370 19.22 3.50 11.35
N GLU A 371 17.92 3.82 11.51
CA GLU A 371 16.93 2.90 12.07
C GLU A 371 16.72 1.65 11.19
N PHE A 372 16.95 1.75 9.88
CA PHE A 372 16.80 0.61 8.97
C PHE A 372 17.98 -0.38 9.05
N PHE A 373 19.08 0.05 9.69
CA PHE A 373 20.33 -0.71 9.73
C PHE A 373 20.70 -1.21 11.13
N SER A 374 20.12 -0.60 12.19
CA SER A 374 20.43 -0.96 13.57
C SER A 374 19.22 -0.84 14.48
N GLN A 375 18.99 -1.88 15.27
CA GLN A 375 17.96 -1.88 16.31
C GLN A 375 18.19 -0.79 17.38
N ASP A 376 19.45 -0.51 17.70
CA ASP A 376 19.83 0.51 18.69
C ASP A 376 19.47 1.94 18.26
N SER A 377 19.23 2.13 16.95
CA SER A 377 18.79 3.41 16.42
C SER A 377 17.28 3.64 16.53
N ILE A 378 16.51 2.64 16.95
CA ILE A 378 15.07 2.78 17.14
C ILE A 378 14.78 3.63 18.38
N LYS A 379 14.18 4.79 18.18
CA LYS A 379 13.75 5.67 19.28
C LYS A 379 12.33 5.30 19.70
N HIS A 380 12.18 4.91 20.96
CA HIS A 380 10.88 4.73 21.59
C HIS A 380 10.44 6.06 22.21
N THR A 381 9.53 6.78 21.54
CA THR A 381 9.04 8.10 22.01
C THR A 381 7.77 7.99 22.85
N GLY A 382 7.06 6.87 22.77
CA GLY A 382 5.82 6.61 23.47
C GLY A 382 6.00 5.83 24.78
N PRO A 383 4.92 5.71 25.58
CA PRO A 383 4.93 4.95 26.82
C PRO A 383 5.13 3.46 26.60
N ALA A 384 5.70 2.79 27.59
CA ALA A 384 5.84 1.34 27.63
C ALA A 384 4.52 0.68 28.07
N TYR A 385 4.18 -0.42 27.43
CA TYR A 385 3.05 -1.30 27.72
C TYR A 385 3.54 -2.73 27.86
N HIS A 386 2.66 -3.63 28.23
CA HIS A 386 3.01 -5.04 28.40
C HIS A 386 2.08 -5.92 27.57
N THR A 387 2.65 -6.89 26.89
CA THR A 387 1.90 -7.96 26.26
C THR A 387 1.23 -8.82 27.34
N ARG A 388 0.41 -9.77 26.93
CA ARG A 388 -0.26 -10.68 27.85
C ARG A 388 0.71 -11.47 28.74
N ASN A 389 1.86 -11.89 28.21
CA ASN A 389 2.89 -12.61 28.98
C ASN A 389 3.90 -11.68 29.66
N GLY A 390 3.66 -10.34 29.65
CA GLY A 390 4.48 -9.35 30.34
C GLY A 390 5.71 -8.87 29.57
N ARG A 391 5.84 -9.15 28.26
CA ARG A 391 6.88 -8.56 27.42
C ARG A 391 6.63 -7.06 27.24
N VAL A 392 7.70 -6.26 27.23
CA VAL A 392 7.59 -4.81 27.04
C VAL A 392 7.39 -4.49 25.56
N VAL A 393 6.40 -3.66 25.26
CA VAL A 393 6.11 -3.11 23.94
C VAL A 393 5.85 -1.60 24.06
N TYR A 394 6.04 -0.85 22.97
CA TYR A 394 5.96 0.61 23.00
C TYR A 394 4.83 1.13 22.11
N GLY A 395 4.20 2.23 22.56
CA GLY A 395 3.24 2.99 21.76
C GLY A 395 3.88 4.17 21.03
N GLY A 396 3.09 4.90 20.23
CA GLY A 396 3.48 6.18 19.66
C GLY A 396 4.45 6.14 18.49
N GLY A 397 4.62 4.98 17.81
CA GLY A 397 5.58 4.92 16.71
C GLY A 397 5.54 3.63 15.88
N GLY A 398 4.36 3.05 15.69
CA GLY A 398 4.19 1.79 14.97
C GLY A 398 4.47 0.55 15.82
N ILE A 399 4.58 -0.59 15.17
CA ILE A 399 4.90 -1.89 15.78
C ILE A 399 6.41 -2.13 15.63
N THR A 400 7.11 -2.18 16.75
CA THR A 400 8.52 -2.61 16.78
C THR A 400 8.56 -4.14 16.72
N PRO A 401 9.32 -4.77 15.80
CA PRO A 401 9.40 -6.21 15.71
C PRO A 401 10.06 -6.83 16.94
N ASP A 402 9.73 -8.09 17.24
CA ASP A 402 10.37 -8.87 18.30
C ASP A 402 11.80 -9.25 17.90
N ILE A 403 12.00 -9.48 16.61
CA ILE A 403 13.32 -9.78 16.01
C ILE A 403 13.57 -8.78 14.88
N PHE A 404 14.52 -7.90 15.11
CA PHE A 404 14.94 -6.94 14.10
C PHE A 404 15.83 -7.60 13.05
N VAL A 405 15.54 -7.34 11.77
CA VAL A 405 16.39 -7.72 10.63
C VAL A 405 16.70 -6.45 9.84
N PRO A 406 17.98 -6.05 9.77
CA PRO A 406 18.38 -4.85 9.06
C PRO A 406 18.13 -4.97 7.55
N GLU A 407 18.02 -3.81 6.89
CA GLU A 407 18.02 -3.75 5.43
C GLU A 407 19.36 -4.23 4.89
N ASP A 408 19.31 -5.11 3.90
CA ASP A 408 20.52 -5.62 3.25
C ASP A 408 21.07 -4.59 2.26
N THR A 409 22.24 -4.07 2.56
CA THR A 409 22.97 -3.13 1.71
C THR A 409 24.20 -3.74 1.05
N LEU A 410 24.40 -5.07 1.22
CA LEU A 410 25.55 -5.75 0.64
C LEU A 410 25.51 -5.68 -0.89
N GLY A 411 26.59 -5.22 -1.48
CA GLY A 411 26.70 -5.10 -2.95
C GLY A 411 25.97 -3.91 -3.56
N VAL A 412 25.28 -3.05 -2.78
CA VAL A 412 24.61 -1.86 -3.29
C VAL A 412 25.66 -0.80 -3.70
N THR A 413 25.82 -0.57 -5.00
CA THR A 413 26.69 0.48 -5.55
C THR A 413 25.88 1.64 -6.13
N SER A 414 26.54 2.77 -6.45
CA SER A 414 25.87 3.86 -7.15
C SER A 414 25.39 3.46 -8.54
N TYR A 415 26.09 2.55 -9.23
CA TYR A 415 25.64 2.03 -10.52
C TYR A 415 24.31 1.27 -10.38
N TYR A 416 24.22 0.34 -9.40
CA TYR A 416 22.99 -0.40 -9.13
C TYR A 416 21.82 0.54 -8.79
N ARG A 417 22.06 1.52 -7.92
CA ARG A 417 21.03 2.52 -7.56
C ARG A 417 20.53 3.28 -8.80
N MET A 418 21.44 3.80 -9.62
CA MET A 418 21.06 4.53 -10.83
C MET A 418 20.32 3.64 -11.82
N ALA A 419 20.76 2.40 -12.03
CA ALA A 419 20.10 1.44 -12.91
C ALA A 419 18.67 1.10 -12.44
N SER A 420 18.47 0.96 -11.13
CA SER A 420 17.15 0.71 -10.52
C SER A 420 16.25 1.95 -10.61
N MET A 421 16.75 3.12 -10.21
CA MET A 421 15.98 4.37 -10.20
C MET A 421 15.58 4.87 -11.59
N SER A 422 16.42 4.66 -12.59
CA SER A 422 16.11 5.01 -13.98
C SER A 422 15.14 4.05 -14.66
N GLY A 423 14.77 2.95 -14.01
CA GLY A 423 13.93 1.92 -14.60
C GLY A 423 14.60 1.08 -15.69
N LEU A 424 15.90 1.28 -15.96
CA LEU A 424 16.61 0.58 -17.03
C LEU A 424 16.63 -0.94 -16.85
N ILE A 425 16.67 -1.43 -15.59
CA ILE A 425 16.62 -2.88 -15.31
C ILE A 425 15.28 -3.46 -15.78
N LEU A 426 14.16 -2.79 -15.45
CA LEU A 426 12.82 -3.20 -15.87
C LEU A 426 12.68 -3.17 -17.39
N GLN A 427 13.15 -2.08 -18.01
CA GLN A 427 13.10 -1.93 -19.47
C GLN A 427 13.88 -3.04 -20.18
N TYR A 428 15.10 -3.30 -19.73
CA TYR A 428 15.92 -4.36 -20.34
C TYR A 428 15.32 -5.75 -20.13
N ALA A 429 14.86 -6.08 -18.93
CA ALA A 429 14.21 -7.35 -18.65
C ALA A 429 13.00 -7.57 -19.57
N PHE A 430 12.20 -6.52 -19.80
CA PHE A 430 11.08 -6.58 -20.74
C PHE A 430 11.55 -6.82 -22.19
N VAL A 431 12.56 -6.06 -22.66
CA VAL A 431 13.12 -6.25 -24.01
C VAL A 431 13.63 -7.67 -24.20
N TYR A 432 14.43 -8.16 -23.25
CA TYR A 432 14.97 -9.51 -23.30
C TYR A 432 13.87 -10.57 -23.34
N THR A 433 12.83 -10.38 -22.50
CA THR A 433 11.68 -11.29 -22.48
C THR A 433 10.94 -11.28 -23.82
N ASP A 434 10.69 -10.10 -24.39
CA ASP A 434 9.95 -9.97 -25.65
C ASP A 434 10.71 -10.60 -26.82
N ASP A 435 12.01 -10.34 -26.93
CA ASP A 435 12.89 -10.89 -27.97
C ASP A 435 13.03 -12.42 -27.87
N ASN A 436 12.89 -13.00 -26.68
CA ASN A 436 13.06 -14.44 -26.44
C ASN A 436 11.75 -15.16 -26.06
N ARG A 437 10.60 -14.52 -26.17
CA ARG A 437 9.31 -14.99 -25.65
C ARG A 437 8.94 -16.41 -26.09
N LEU A 438 9.13 -16.75 -27.37
CA LEU A 438 8.84 -18.10 -27.89
C LEU A 438 9.62 -19.20 -27.18
N LYS A 439 10.84 -18.91 -26.77
CA LYS A 439 11.68 -19.85 -26.03
C LYS A 439 11.34 -19.87 -24.55
N LEU A 440 11.15 -18.68 -23.96
CA LEU A 440 10.91 -18.53 -22.52
C LEU A 440 9.54 -19.10 -22.11
N ASN A 441 8.53 -19.02 -22.96
CA ASN A 441 7.20 -19.61 -22.69
C ASN A 441 7.19 -21.15 -22.60
N ASN A 442 8.29 -21.83 -22.95
CA ASN A 442 8.38 -23.27 -22.77
C ASN A 442 8.77 -23.68 -21.33
N PHE A 443 9.16 -22.74 -20.48
CA PHE A 443 9.46 -23.02 -19.08
C PHE A 443 8.16 -22.95 -18.26
N THR A 444 7.89 -24.02 -17.53
CA THR A 444 6.75 -24.15 -16.59
C THR A 444 7.20 -24.08 -15.14
N GLU A 445 8.51 -24.24 -14.88
CA GLU A 445 9.10 -24.27 -13.56
C GLU A 445 10.06 -23.09 -13.39
N MET A 446 9.86 -22.31 -12.33
CA MET A 446 10.63 -21.11 -12.00
C MET A 446 12.14 -21.39 -11.89
N MET A 447 12.53 -22.48 -11.21
CA MET A 447 13.96 -22.84 -11.05
C MET A 447 14.61 -23.22 -12.38
N ALA A 448 13.90 -23.93 -13.26
CA ALA A 448 14.41 -24.29 -14.58
C ALA A 448 14.62 -23.04 -15.45
N LEU A 449 13.73 -22.05 -15.34
CA LEU A 449 13.91 -20.76 -16.00
C LEU A 449 15.12 -20.02 -15.44
N ALA A 450 15.28 -19.94 -14.13
CA ALA A 450 16.42 -19.28 -13.48
C ALA A 450 17.77 -19.93 -13.91
N GLU A 451 17.88 -21.25 -13.93
CA GLU A 451 19.07 -21.98 -14.41
C GLU A 451 19.35 -21.72 -15.90
N TYR A 452 18.32 -21.57 -16.70
CA TYR A 452 18.51 -21.17 -18.10
C TYR A 452 19.08 -19.76 -18.20
N LEU A 453 18.54 -18.81 -17.41
CA LEU A 453 19.00 -17.42 -17.40
C LEU A 453 20.46 -17.28 -16.93
N ASP A 454 20.93 -18.13 -16.02
CA ASP A 454 22.32 -18.15 -15.55
C ASP A 454 23.32 -18.36 -16.70
N LYS A 455 22.91 -19.11 -17.73
CA LYS A 455 23.74 -19.39 -18.91
C LYS A 455 23.73 -18.26 -19.95
N GLN A 456 22.89 -17.22 -19.76
CA GLN A 456 22.69 -16.18 -20.78
C GLN A 456 23.55 -14.91 -20.57
N ASN A 457 24.34 -14.83 -19.47
CA ASN A 457 25.16 -13.64 -19.14
C ASN A 457 24.38 -12.31 -19.17
N LEU A 458 23.16 -12.31 -18.61
CA LEU A 458 22.24 -11.17 -18.70
C LEU A 458 22.78 -9.88 -18.09
N VAL A 459 23.59 -9.97 -17.04
CA VAL A 459 24.15 -8.78 -16.38
C VAL A 459 25.10 -8.01 -17.32
N ASP A 460 25.89 -8.69 -18.12
CA ASP A 460 26.79 -8.04 -19.10
C ASP A 460 26.02 -7.45 -20.27
N GLN A 461 25.03 -8.18 -20.77
CA GLN A 461 24.13 -7.69 -21.81
C GLN A 461 23.33 -6.46 -21.33
N PHE A 462 22.81 -6.50 -20.09
CA PHE A 462 22.18 -5.35 -19.46
C PHE A 462 23.13 -4.16 -19.35
N ALA A 463 24.37 -4.39 -18.92
CA ALA A 463 25.36 -3.29 -18.79
C ALA A 463 25.63 -2.62 -20.13
N THR A 464 25.64 -3.40 -21.22
CA THR A 464 25.80 -2.88 -22.60
C THR A 464 24.56 -2.12 -23.06
N TYR A 465 23.37 -2.60 -22.72
CA TYR A 465 22.12 -1.91 -22.98
C TYR A 465 22.03 -0.58 -22.23
N ALA A 466 22.35 -0.60 -20.94
CA ALA A 466 22.29 0.56 -20.06
C ALA A 466 23.26 1.69 -20.51
N ASP A 467 24.46 1.32 -20.97
CA ASP A 467 25.44 2.26 -21.51
C ASP A 467 24.90 2.99 -22.76
N LYS A 468 24.23 2.28 -23.66
CA LYS A 468 23.55 2.87 -24.83
C LYS A 468 22.38 3.78 -24.46
N HIS A 469 21.82 3.62 -23.26
CA HIS A 469 20.68 4.40 -22.76
C HIS A 469 21.09 5.43 -21.69
N GLY A 470 22.36 5.86 -21.67
CA GLY A 470 22.84 6.98 -20.88
C GLY A 470 23.38 6.62 -19.48
N LEU A 471 23.38 5.34 -19.09
CA LEU A 471 24.02 4.89 -17.85
C LEU A 471 25.41 4.31 -18.14
N GLN A 472 26.43 5.14 -18.08
CA GLN A 472 27.81 4.78 -18.39
C GLN A 472 28.25 3.48 -17.66
N ARG A 473 28.82 2.55 -18.42
CA ARG A 473 29.29 1.26 -17.91
C ARG A 473 30.45 1.44 -16.91
N ARG A 474 30.33 0.82 -15.72
CA ARG A 474 31.32 0.88 -14.63
C ARG A 474 31.65 -0.53 -14.11
N ASN A 475 32.57 -1.22 -14.79
CA ASN A 475 32.85 -2.64 -14.57
C ASN A 475 33.12 -3.03 -13.11
N LEU A 476 33.84 -2.19 -12.34
CA LEU A 476 34.12 -2.47 -10.92
C LEU A 476 32.84 -2.46 -10.08
N MET A 477 31.95 -1.49 -10.31
CA MET A 477 30.68 -1.38 -9.60
C MET A 477 29.71 -2.48 -10.02
N ILE A 478 29.67 -2.81 -11.31
CA ILE A 478 28.86 -3.91 -11.85
C ILE A 478 29.28 -5.23 -11.20
N ARG A 479 30.58 -5.51 -11.11
CA ARG A 479 31.07 -6.72 -10.43
C ARG A 479 30.68 -6.76 -8.94
N LYS A 480 30.77 -5.65 -8.22
CA LYS A 480 30.34 -5.56 -6.82
C LYS A 480 28.84 -5.77 -6.64
N SER A 481 28.03 -5.31 -7.59
CA SER A 481 26.56 -5.44 -7.56
C SER A 481 26.06 -6.60 -8.39
N HIS A 482 26.92 -7.49 -8.87
CA HIS A 482 26.56 -8.53 -9.84
C HIS A 482 25.36 -9.36 -9.36
N HIS A 483 25.41 -9.84 -8.13
CA HIS A 483 24.33 -10.64 -7.53
C HIS A 483 22.99 -9.85 -7.47
N LEU A 484 23.02 -8.58 -7.06
CA LEU A 484 21.79 -7.74 -7.00
C LEU A 484 21.23 -7.48 -8.39
N LEU A 485 22.08 -7.17 -9.38
CA LEU A 485 21.66 -6.98 -10.78
C LEU A 485 21.07 -8.26 -11.35
N GLN A 486 21.74 -9.40 -11.14
CA GLN A 486 21.28 -10.71 -11.58
C GLN A 486 19.92 -11.05 -10.97
N ARG A 487 19.81 -10.97 -9.64
CA ARG A 487 18.56 -11.24 -8.92
C ARG A 487 17.42 -10.38 -9.42
N TYR A 488 17.66 -9.08 -9.61
CA TYR A 488 16.62 -8.17 -10.09
C TYR A 488 16.22 -8.47 -11.55
N LEU A 489 17.20 -8.65 -12.45
CA LEU A 489 16.92 -8.99 -13.84
C LEU A 489 16.12 -10.30 -13.96
N TYR A 490 16.57 -11.36 -13.28
CA TYR A 490 15.91 -12.67 -13.35
C TYR A 490 14.51 -12.60 -12.76
N SER A 491 14.34 -11.95 -11.62
CA SER A 491 13.01 -11.78 -11.01
C SER A 491 12.03 -11.11 -11.97
N ARG A 492 12.49 -10.15 -12.80
CA ARG A 492 11.63 -9.47 -13.77
C ARG A 492 11.34 -10.30 -15.01
N VAL A 493 12.28 -11.10 -15.46
CA VAL A 493 12.02 -12.07 -16.54
C VAL A 493 11.03 -13.13 -16.09
N ILE A 494 11.18 -13.65 -14.87
CA ILE A 494 10.26 -14.60 -14.24
C ILE A 494 8.85 -13.98 -14.16
N TYR A 495 8.72 -12.75 -13.64
CA TYR A 495 7.44 -12.04 -13.58
C TYR A 495 6.78 -11.88 -14.97
N ASN A 496 7.57 -11.63 -16.02
CA ASN A 496 7.05 -11.43 -17.38
C ASN A 496 6.58 -12.72 -18.08
N ILE A 497 6.99 -13.88 -17.59
CA ILE A 497 6.73 -15.21 -18.20
C ILE A 497 5.79 -16.06 -17.35
N MET A 498 5.94 -15.97 -16.03
CA MET A 498 5.20 -16.73 -15.04
C MET A 498 4.20 -15.82 -14.30
N ASP A 499 3.83 -16.17 -13.10
CA ASP A 499 2.91 -15.38 -12.30
C ASP A 499 3.61 -14.66 -11.12
N GLU A 500 2.81 -13.91 -10.36
CA GLU A 500 3.30 -13.16 -9.19
C GLU A 500 3.77 -14.09 -8.07
N ASN A 501 3.18 -15.29 -7.94
CA ASN A 501 3.57 -16.28 -6.96
C ASN A 501 5.01 -16.77 -7.21
N ASP A 502 5.34 -17.16 -8.44
CA ASP A 502 6.68 -17.58 -8.85
C ASP A 502 7.71 -16.46 -8.67
N TRP A 503 7.33 -15.23 -9.02
CA TRP A 503 8.18 -14.06 -8.82
C TRP A 503 8.54 -13.85 -7.34
N ILE A 504 7.55 -13.89 -6.44
CA ILE A 504 7.75 -13.73 -4.99
C ILE A 504 8.56 -14.91 -4.44
N GLN A 505 8.29 -16.13 -4.90
CA GLN A 505 9.05 -17.32 -4.53
C GLN A 505 10.53 -17.18 -4.90
N TYR A 506 10.84 -16.70 -6.10
CA TYR A 506 12.21 -16.44 -6.52
C TYR A 506 12.90 -15.39 -5.64
N LEU A 507 12.22 -14.29 -5.32
CA LEU A 507 12.75 -13.25 -4.44
C LEU A 507 13.04 -13.77 -3.03
N ASN A 508 12.22 -14.67 -2.52
CA ASN A 508 12.35 -15.23 -1.18
C ASN A 508 13.50 -16.24 -1.03
N LEU A 509 14.05 -16.78 -2.12
CA LEU A 509 15.23 -17.67 -2.06
C LEU A 509 16.42 -17.02 -1.36
N ASP A 510 16.55 -15.69 -1.47
CA ASP A 510 17.68 -14.96 -0.89
C ASP A 510 17.22 -13.76 -0.03
N ASP A 511 16.10 -13.90 0.66
CA ASP A 511 15.56 -12.88 1.55
C ASP A 511 15.98 -13.13 3.00
N ASN A 512 16.71 -12.17 3.60
CA ASN A 512 17.25 -12.31 4.95
C ASN A 512 16.16 -12.34 6.03
N VAL A 513 15.03 -11.69 5.81
CA VAL A 513 13.90 -11.68 6.77
C VAL A 513 13.21 -13.05 6.75
N VAL A 514 13.01 -13.61 5.56
CA VAL A 514 12.47 -14.97 5.38
C VAL A 514 13.40 -16.02 5.96
N LYS A 515 14.70 -15.94 5.66
CA LYS A 515 15.71 -16.83 6.25
C LYS A 515 15.67 -16.79 7.79
N LYS A 516 15.48 -15.59 8.36
CA LYS A 516 15.35 -15.43 9.81
C LYS A 516 14.07 -16.07 10.36
N ALA A 517 12.96 -15.98 9.65
CA ALA A 517 11.71 -16.65 10.03
C ALA A 517 11.88 -18.18 10.06
N LEU A 518 12.51 -18.76 9.05
CA LEU A 518 12.83 -20.20 9.00
C LEU A 518 13.77 -20.63 10.14
N GLU A 519 14.73 -19.77 10.53
CA GLU A 519 15.58 -20.01 11.68
C GLU A 519 14.78 -20.07 12.99
N VAL A 520 13.81 -19.15 13.17
CA VAL A 520 12.92 -19.11 14.34
C VAL A 520 12.11 -20.40 14.48
N PHE A 521 11.58 -20.94 13.38
CA PHE A 521 10.87 -22.22 13.40
C PHE A 521 11.79 -23.38 13.77
N ARG A 522 12.96 -23.46 13.16
CA ARG A 522 13.97 -24.50 13.49
C ARG A 522 14.37 -24.49 14.96
N ARG A 523 14.34 -23.32 15.62
CA ARG A 523 14.64 -23.17 17.06
C ARG A 523 13.42 -23.33 17.97
N ASN A 524 12.21 -23.55 17.42
CA ASN A 524 10.95 -23.57 18.17
C ASN A 524 10.70 -22.26 18.95
N GLU A 525 11.02 -21.11 18.37
CA GLU A 525 10.90 -19.77 18.96
C GLU A 525 9.73 -18.94 18.39
N ALA A 526 8.85 -19.57 17.62
CA ALA A 526 7.71 -18.89 16.99
C ALA A 526 6.67 -18.36 18.00
N PHE A 527 6.59 -18.98 19.18
CA PHE A 527 5.79 -18.48 20.29
C PHE A 527 6.67 -17.65 21.24
N PRO A 528 6.43 -16.32 21.35
CA PRO A 528 7.25 -15.46 22.17
C PRO A 528 7.21 -15.86 23.65
N LYS A 529 8.37 -16.07 24.27
CA LYS A 529 8.52 -16.39 25.69
C LYS A 529 8.90 -15.15 26.47
N ASN A 530 8.42 -15.03 27.71
CA ASN A 530 8.86 -13.98 28.61
C ASN A 530 10.33 -14.16 28.99
N THR A 531 11.22 -13.36 28.43
CA THR A 531 12.68 -13.42 28.70
C THR A 531 13.10 -12.44 29.81
N THR A 532 12.28 -12.20 30.82
CA THR A 532 12.71 -11.44 32.01
C THR A 532 13.68 -12.23 32.89
N LYS A 533 14.73 -12.82 32.30
CA LYS A 533 15.98 -13.11 33.00
C LYS A 533 16.96 -11.99 32.65
N LYS A 534 17.28 -11.14 33.66
CA LYS A 534 18.40 -10.20 33.59
C LYS A 534 19.61 -10.89 32.96
N PRO A 535 20.30 -10.26 31.99
CA PRO A 535 21.60 -10.76 31.59
C PRO A 535 22.53 -10.62 32.79
N THR A 536 22.93 -11.74 33.36
CA THR A 536 24.09 -11.80 34.27
C THR A 536 25.30 -11.37 33.45
N GLY A 537 25.88 -10.25 33.87
CA GLY A 537 26.97 -9.61 33.14
C GLY A 537 28.14 -10.53 32.87
N LYS A 538 28.60 -10.52 31.63
CA LYS A 538 30.00 -10.69 31.30
C LYS A 538 30.45 -9.47 30.53
N LYS A 539 31.34 -8.71 31.17
CA LYS A 539 32.17 -7.67 30.58
C LYS A 539 33.15 -8.28 29.58
N ASN A 540 33.50 -7.46 28.59
CA ASN A 540 34.63 -7.52 27.66
C ASN A 540 34.32 -8.23 26.35
N ASP A 541 34.30 -7.45 25.20
CA ASP A 541 35.52 -7.03 24.55
C ASP A 541 35.23 -5.83 23.61
N LYS A 542 36.01 -4.77 23.79
CA LYS A 542 36.13 -3.66 22.86
C LYS A 542 36.92 -4.13 21.66
N VAL A 543 36.28 -4.29 20.51
CA VAL A 543 36.96 -4.23 19.22
C VAL A 543 36.65 -2.87 18.62
N ALA A 544 37.63 -2.00 18.62
CA ALA A 544 37.61 -0.73 17.92
C ALA A 544 37.69 -0.99 16.41
N MET A 545 36.61 -0.78 15.68
CA MET A 545 36.68 -0.59 14.25
C MET A 545 36.70 0.91 13.95
N GLN A 546 37.91 1.40 13.68
CA GLN A 546 38.11 2.61 12.89
C GLN A 546 37.69 2.29 11.45
N GLY A 547 36.58 2.86 10.99
CA GLY A 547 36.11 2.77 9.63
C GLY A 547 35.68 4.16 9.16
N ASN A 548 36.44 4.72 8.21
CA ASN A 548 36.17 5.96 7.48
C ASN A 548 34.71 6.04 7.03
N ARG A 549 34.00 7.06 7.49
CA ARG A 549 32.69 7.45 6.98
C ARG A 549 32.86 8.24 5.67
N PRO A 550 32.33 7.79 4.55
CA PRO A 550 32.05 8.74 3.47
C PRO A 550 30.71 9.41 3.74
N PHE A 551 30.74 10.72 3.89
CA PHE A 551 29.56 11.56 3.78
C PHE A 551 28.97 11.39 2.38
N ILE A 552 27.79 10.81 2.28
CA ILE A 552 26.99 10.78 1.06
C ILE A 552 25.60 11.30 1.41
N SER A 553 25.30 12.51 0.98
CA SER A 553 23.94 13.03 0.90
C SER A 553 23.19 12.23 -0.16
N ALA A 554 22.29 11.37 0.25
CA ALA A 554 21.37 10.69 -0.66
C ALA A 554 20.00 10.66 0.00
N ALA A 555 19.02 11.22 -0.68
CA ALA A 555 17.62 11.03 -0.36
C ALA A 555 17.28 9.53 -0.38
N PRO A 556 16.42 9.03 0.51
CA PRO A 556 15.98 7.65 0.48
C PRO A 556 15.22 7.41 -0.82
N CYS A 557 15.64 6.43 -1.57
CA CYS A 557 14.77 5.83 -2.57
C CYS A 557 13.65 5.12 -1.82
N LEU A 558 12.47 5.70 -1.88
CA LEU A 558 11.23 4.97 -1.63
C LEU A 558 11.15 3.88 -2.70
N TRP A 559 11.52 2.67 -2.37
CA TRP A 559 11.53 1.49 -3.25
C TRP A 559 10.16 1.17 -3.88
N HIS A 560 9.12 1.86 -3.42
CA HIS A 560 7.72 1.63 -3.78
C HIS A 560 7.20 2.44 -4.97
N SER A 561 7.90 3.51 -5.37
CA SER A 561 7.44 4.33 -6.50
C SER A 561 7.83 3.78 -7.88
N CYS A 562 8.66 2.74 -7.95
CA CYS A 562 9.10 2.16 -9.23
C CYS A 562 8.41 0.85 -9.63
N ILE A 563 7.46 0.36 -8.83
CA ILE A 563 6.63 -0.81 -9.19
C ILE A 563 5.19 -0.36 -9.40
N LEU A 564 4.99 0.68 -10.19
CA LEU A 564 3.71 0.91 -10.84
C LEU A 564 3.66 0.06 -12.10
N THR A 565 3.44 -1.24 -11.94
CA THR A 565 2.67 -1.97 -12.95
C THR A 565 1.29 -1.34 -12.93
N THR A 566 1.02 -0.49 -13.89
CA THR A 566 -0.28 0.13 -14.03
C THR A 566 -1.23 -0.95 -14.55
N GLN A 567 -2.17 -1.38 -13.70
CA GLN A 567 -3.27 -2.26 -14.10
C GLN A 567 -4.40 -1.38 -14.65
N ALA A 568 -4.84 -1.63 -15.88
CA ALA A 568 -5.92 -0.91 -16.55
C ALA A 568 -7.06 -1.84 -17.01
#